data_1a19fa65025fd2053ea2266f18a2d268
#
_entry.id   1a19fa65025fd2053ea2266f18a2d268
#
_cell.length_a   1.000
_cell.length_b   1.000
_cell.length_c   1.000
_cell.angle_alpha   90.00
_cell.angle_beta   90.00
_cell.angle_gamma   90.00
#
_symmetry.space_group_name_H-M   'P 1'
#
loop_
_entity.id
_entity.type
_entity.pdbx_description
1 polymer ?
#
loop_
_entity_poly.entity_id
_entity_poly.type
_entity_poly.pdbx_seq_one_letter_code
_entity_poly.pdbx_strand_id
1 'polypeptide(L)'
;MTVRHLLADDDLTAVEQAEVLDLAAALKADRHAEQPLAGPQAVAIIFDKPTLRTQLSFTTGVAELGGYPMVVDGNLAQIGTRESVADVARVVGRQVSAIVWRTHGQDRLQEMADHVDVPVVNALTDEYHPCQLLADLLTIREHKGSTAGRTIAYVGDGANNMAHSYLLACALAGMH
;
A
#
# COMPACT_ATOMS: atom_id res chain seq x y z
N MET A 1 -9.72 -14.29 -13.23
CA MET A 1 -8.78 -14.29 -12.08
C MET A 1 -9.33 -13.31 -11.08
N THR A 2 -9.41 -13.69 -9.81
CA THR A 2 -9.79 -12.74 -8.75
C THR A 2 -8.67 -11.72 -8.59
N VAL A 3 -9.00 -10.44 -8.61
CA VAL A 3 -8.05 -9.35 -8.35
C VAL A 3 -7.57 -9.47 -6.90
N ARG A 4 -6.29 -9.25 -6.67
CA ARG A 4 -5.72 -9.20 -5.31
C ARG A 4 -5.54 -7.76 -4.88
N HIS A 5 -5.89 -7.50 -3.64
CA HIS A 5 -5.73 -6.21 -2.98
C HIS A 5 -4.67 -6.32 -1.88
N LEU A 6 -4.14 -5.20 -1.42
CA LEU A 6 -3.30 -5.08 -0.23
C LEU A 6 -3.95 -4.07 0.71
N LEU A 7 -4.89 -4.52 1.52
CA LEU A 7 -5.67 -3.68 2.43
C LEU A 7 -5.13 -3.73 3.86
N ALA A 8 -4.57 -4.87 4.25
CA ALA A 8 -3.91 -5.10 5.53
C ALA A 8 -2.61 -5.91 5.32
N ASP A 9 -1.79 -6.02 6.37
CA ASP A 9 -0.48 -6.67 6.27
C ASP A 9 -0.59 -8.17 6.00
N ASP A 10 -1.66 -8.83 6.48
CA ASP A 10 -1.93 -10.26 6.33
C ASP A 10 -2.67 -10.63 5.03
N ASP A 11 -2.90 -9.69 4.11
CA ASP A 11 -3.29 -10.00 2.74
C ASP A 11 -2.15 -10.66 1.94
N LEU A 12 -0.94 -10.59 2.45
CA LEU A 12 0.22 -11.34 1.96
C LEU A 12 0.43 -12.60 2.80
N THR A 13 0.81 -13.68 2.15
CA THR A 13 1.42 -14.82 2.85
C THR A 13 2.87 -14.50 3.25
N ALA A 14 3.46 -15.27 4.16
CA ALA A 14 4.85 -15.08 4.54
C ALA A 14 5.83 -15.20 3.34
N VAL A 15 5.50 -16.08 2.38
CA VAL A 15 6.30 -16.23 1.14
C VAL A 15 6.19 -14.99 0.28
N GLU A 16 4.99 -14.49 0.04
CA GLU A 16 4.77 -13.29 -0.77
C GLU A 16 5.35 -12.04 -0.11
N GLN A 17 5.29 -11.92 1.21
CA GLN A 17 5.97 -10.84 1.91
C GLN A 17 7.48 -10.87 1.65
N ALA A 18 8.11 -12.05 1.71
CA ALA A 18 9.53 -12.20 1.41
C ALA A 18 9.85 -11.84 -0.05
N GLU A 19 9.03 -12.29 -1.01
CA GLU A 19 9.18 -11.96 -2.44
C GLU A 19 9.05 -10.45 -2.70
N VAL A 20 8.11 -9.77 -2.04
CA VAL A 20 7.97 -8.30 -2.13
C VAL A 20 9.21 -7.58 -1.60
N LEU A 21 9.77 -8.07 -0.47
CA LEU A 21 11.01 -7.49 0.08
C LEU A 21 12.22 -7.75 -0.82
N ASP A 22 12.30 -8.90 -1.49
CA ASP A 22 13.37 -9.22 -2.46
C ASP A 22 13.27 -8.32 -3.69
N LEU A 23 12.07 -8.17 -4.24
CA LEU A 23 11.80 -7.26 -5.36
C LEU A 23 12.11 -5.80 -4.97
N ALA A 24 11.72 -5.36 -3.79
CA ALA A 24 12.02 -4.02 -3.30
C ALA A 24 13.53 -3.77 -3.18
N ALA A 25 14.31 -4.76 -2.70
CA ALA A 25 15.77 -4.67 -2.64
C ALA A 25 16.39 -4.59 -4.04
N ALA A 26 15.89 -5.37 -5.00
CA ALA A 26 16.34 -5.35 -6.39
C ALA A 26 16.04 -3.99 -7.06
N LEU A 27 14.82 -3.48 -6.91
CA LEU A 27 14.43 -2.16 -7.42
C LEU A 27 15.17 -1.01 -6.74
N LYS A 28 15.56 -1.16 -5.46
CA LYS A 28 16.40 -0.17 -4.78
C LYS A 28 17.81 -0.10 -5.39
N ALA A 29 18.34 -1.22 -5.87
CA ALA A 29 19.64 -1.28 -6.55
C ALA A 29 19.56 -0.76 -7.99
N ASP A 30 18.48 -1.03 -8.71
CA ASP A 30 18.20 -0.51 -10.06
C ASP A 30 16.72 -0.13 -10.17
N ARG A 31 16.42 1.15 -10.02
CA ARG A 31 15.05 1.70 -9.94
C ARG A 31 14.24 1.54 -11.22
N HIS A 32 14.89 1.27 -12.32
CA HIS A 32 14.27 1.15 -13.65
C HIS A 32 14.38 -0.26 -14.25
N ALA A 33 14.83 -1.25 -13.46
CA ALA A 33 15.01 -2.62 -13.91
C ALA A 33 13.71 -3.25 -14.41
N GLU A 34 12.58 -2.89 -13.80
CA GLU A 34 11.25 -3.41 -14.11
C GLU A 34 10.30 -2.28 -14.49
N GLN A 35 9.53 -2.49 -15.54
CA GLN A 35 8.54 -1.51 -16.01
C GLN A 35 7.16 -2.15 -16.26
N PRO A 36 6.53 -2.74 -15.23
CA PRO A 36 5.26 -3.44 -15.36
C PRO A 36 4.10 -2.51 -15.72
N LEU A 37 4.25 -1.21 -15.54
CA LEU A 37 3.24 -0.20 -15.84
C LEU A 37 3.50 0.53 -17.16
N ALA A 38 4.46 0.04 -17.97
CA ALA A 38 4.75 0.64 -19.26
C ALA A 38 3.52 0.63 -20.18
N GLY A 39 3.37 1.73 -20.97
CA GLY A 39 2.24 1.88 -21.87
C GLY A 39 1.71 3.32 -22.04
N PRO A 40 1.82 4.26 -21.07
CA PRO A 40 1.89 4.16 -19.61
C PRO A 40 0.52 3.81 -19.01
N GLN A 41 0.48 2.84 -18.10
CA GLN A 41 -0.73 2.52 -17.35
C GLN A 41 -0.96 3.55 -16.23
N ALA A 42 -2.19 4.04 -16.09
CA ALA A 42 -2.53 4.99 -15.05
C ALA A 42 -2.74 4.30 -13.69
N VAL A 43 -2.24 4.92 -12.63
CA VAL A 43 -2.49 4.51 -11.24
C VAL A 43 -3.11 5.70 -10.50
N ALA A 44 -4.33 5.53 -9.97
CA ALA A 44 -4.96 6.55 -9.14
C ALA A 44 -4.34 6.53 -7.74
N ILE A 45 -3.88 7.70 -7.28
CA ILE A 45 -3.28 7.89 -5.95
C ILE A 45 -4.13 8.90 -5.20
N ILE A 46 -4.98 8.42 -4.31
CA ILE A 46 -6.04 9.21 -3.66
C ILE A 46 -5.65 9.50 -2.21
N PHE A 47 -5.82 10.74 -1.78
CA PHE A 47 -5.51 11.19 -0.43
C PHE A 47 -6.67 11.93 0.22
N ASP A 48 -7.22 11.37 1.31
CA ASP A 48 -8.19 12.03 2.19
C ASP A 48 -7.50 12.72 3.38
N LYS A 49 -6.22 12.41 3.62
CA LYS A 49 -5.41 12.96 4.71
C LYS A 49 -4.19 13.69 4.14
N PRO A 50 -3.78 14.83 4.75
CA PRO A 50 -2.54 15.51 4.37
C PRO A 50 -1.35 14.57 4.44
N THR A 51 -0.52 14.58 3.40
CA THR A 51 0.67 13.75 3.32
C THR A 51 1.66 14.34 2.32
N LEU A 52 2.95 14.24 2.61
CA LEU A 52 4.02 14.60 1.69
C LEU A 52 4.78 13.36 1.23
N ARG A 53 5.27 12.57 2.20
CA ARG A 53 6.13 11.40 1.91
C ARG A 53 5.40 10.34 1.09
N THR A 54 4.15 10.00 1.46
CA THR A 54 3.35 9.02 0.74
C THR A 54 3.06 9.48 -0.69
N GLN A 55 2.74 10.76 -0.87
CA GLN A 55 2.51 11.34 -2.19
C GLN A 55 3.77 11.22 -3.07
N LEU A 56 4.91 11.67 -2.56
CA LEU A 56 6.17 11.63 -3.30
C LEU A 56 6.59 10.19 -3.63
N SER A 57 6.51 9.25 -2.67
CA SER A 57 6.96 7.88 -2.89
C SER A 57 6.11 7.14 -3.92
N PHE A 58 4.78 7.25 -3.84
CA PHE A 58 3.93 6.58 -4.82
C PHE A 58 4.00 7.22 -6.21
N THR A 59 4.02 8.56 -6.30
CA THR A 59 4.13 9.22 -7.61
C THR A 59 5.46 8.90 -8.30
N THR A 60 6.56 8.93 -7.55
CA THR A 60 7.87 8.57 -8.09
C THR A 60 7.92 7.10 -8.46
N GLY A 61 7.49 6.20 -7.58
CA GLY A 61 7.52 4.75 -7.84
C GLY A 61 6.69 4.35 -9.05
N VAL A 62 5.47 4.89 -9.21
CA VAL A 62 4.66 4.63 -10.41
C VAL A 62 5.34 5.11 -11.67
N ALA A 63 5.96 6.29 -11.65
CA ALA A 63 6.68 6.82 -12.80
C ALA A 63 7.92 5.98 -13.15
N GLU A 64 8.69 5.53 -12.17
CA GLU A 64 9.87 4.67 -12.36
C GLU A 64 9.49 3.28 -12.88
N LEU A 65 8.32 2.78 -12.54
CA LEU A 65 7.75 1.54 -13.09
C LEU A 65 7.14 1.70 -14.49
N GLY A 66 7.30 2.88 -15.12
CA GLY A 66 6.82 3.17 -16.48
C GLY A 66 5.36 3.61 -16.55
N GLY A 67 4.70 3.85 -15.42
CA GLY A 67 3.30 4.23 -15.33
C GLY A 67 3.05 5.73 -15.30
N TYR A 68 1.77 6.10 -15.27
CA TYR A 68 1.29 7.47 -15.09
C TYR A 68 0.64 7.64 -13.72
N PRO A 69 1.27 8.36 -12.77
CA PRO A 69 0.68 8.62 -11.46
C PRO A 69 -0.41 9.71 -11.56
N MET A 70 -1.64 9.35 -11.25
CA MET A 70 -2.79 10.26 -11.23
C MET A 70 -3.12 10.62 -9.78
N VAL A 71 -2.65 11.77 -9.31
CA VAL A 71 -2.92 12.21 -7.93
C VAL A 71 -4.30 12.85 -7.83
N VAL A 72 -5.09 12.37 -6.87
CA VAL A 72 -6.46 12.85 -6.59
C VAL A 72 -6.54 13.33 -5.14
N ASP A 73 -6.97 14.56 -4.95
CA ASP A 73 -7.35 15.06 -3.62
C ASP A 73 -8.73 14.53 -3.26
N GLY A 74 -8.78 13.57 -2.35
CA GLY A 74 -10.01 12.92 -1.91
C GLY A 74 -10.97 13.87 -1.18
N ASN A 75 -10.44 14.93 -0.54
CA ASN A 75 -11.28 15.93 0.12
C ASN A 75 -12.00 16.82 -0.92
N LEU A 76 -11.35 17.18 -2.02
CA LEU A 76 -11.98 17.90 -3.13
C LEU A 76 -12.96 17.00 -3.88
N ALA A 77 -12.64 15.72 -4.05
CA ALA A 77 -13.52 14.72 -4.68
C ALA A 77 -14.72 14.36 -3.80
N GLN A 78 -14.64 14.58 -2.47
CA GLN A 78 -15.68 14.29 -1.48
C GLN A 78 -16.21 12.85 -1.55
N ILE A 79 -15.27 11.89 -1.68
CA ILE A 79 -15.59 10.46 -1.78
C ILE A 79 -16.32 9.99 -0.52
N GLY A 80 -17.44 9.30 -0.69
CA GLY A 80 -18.31 8.85 0.40
C GLY A 80 -19.22 9.94 0.98
N THR A 81 -19.19 11.15 0.43
CA THR A 81 -20.06 12.27 0.85
C THR A 81 -20.91 12.78 -0.32
N ARG A 82 -20.29 13.18 -1.41
CA ARG A 82 -20.97 13.61 -2.63
C ARG A 82 -21.38 12.43 -3.49
N GLU A 83 -20.50 11.45 -3.60
CA GLU A 83 -20.73 10.20 -4.32
C GLU A 83 -20.39 9.04 -3.38
N SER A 84 -21.08 7.90 -3.50
CA SER A 84 -20.75 6.72 -2.72
C SER A 84 -19.35 6.20 -3.08
N VAL A 85 -18.67 5.56 -2.13
CA VAL A 85 -17.38 4.90 -2.40
C VAL A 85 -17.53 3.90 -3.54
N ALA A 86 -18.63 3.12 -3.53
CA ALA A 86 -18.92 2.14 -4.56
C ALA A 86 -19.06 2.73 -5.97
N ASP A 87 -19.68 3.91 -6.13
CA ASP A 87 -19.84 4.54 -7.44
C ASP A 87 -18.49 5.13 -7.93
N VAL A 88 -17.74 5.79 -7.04
CA VAL A 88 -16.38 6.24 -7.34
C VAL A 88 -15.50 5.06 -7.76
N ALA A 89 -15.58 3.93 -7.03
CA ALA A 89 -14.85 2.71 -7.34
C ALA A 89 -15.11 2.23 -8.77
N ARG A 90 -16.39 2.10 -9.15
CA ARG A 90 -16.79 1.64 -10.49
C ARG A 90 -16.31 2.58 -11.61
N VAL A 91 -16.29 3.89 -11.35
CA VAL A 91 -15.83 4.89 -12.34
C VAL A 91 -14.31 4.86 -12.45
N VAL A 92 -13.60 4.96 -11.33
CA VAL A 92 -12.13 5.02 -11.30
C VAL A 92 -11.53 3.71 -11.81
N GLY A 93 -12.06 2.56 -11.38
CA GLY A 93 -11.56 1.24 -11.79
C GLY A 93 -11.61 0.98 -13.31
N ARG A 94 -12.42 1.74 -14.07
CA ARG A 94 -12.46 1.65 -15.54
C ARG A 94 -11.40 2.50 -16.23
N GLN A 95 -10.71 3.37 -15.49
CA GLN A 95 -9.78 4.34 -16.05
C GLN A 95 -8.33 4.06 -15.66
N VAL A 96 -8.11 3.23 -14.63
CA VAL A 96 -6.78 2.99 -14.05
C VAL A 96 -6.48 1.49 -13.95
N SER A 97 -5.20 1.15 -13.82
CA SER A 97 -4.73 -0.23 -13.65
C SER A 97 -4.55 -0.61 -12.17
N ALA A 98 -4.51 0.38 -11.27
CA ALA A 98 -4.47 0.18 -9.82
C ALA A 98 -4.94 1.45 -9.10
N ILE A 99 -5.39 1.28 -7.86
CA ILE A 99 -5.79 2.36 -6.95
C ILE A 99 -4.93 2.28 -5.70
N VAL A 100 -4.32 3.40 -5.33
CA VAL A 100 -3.65 3.61 -4.05
C VAL A 100 -4.49 4.60 -3.26
N TRP A 101 -4.93 4.24 -2.06
CA TRP A 101 -5.78 5.13 -1.28
C TRP A 101 -5.27 5.29 0.16
N ARG A 102 -5.10 6.53 0.58
CA ARG A 102 -4.85 6.91 1.97
C ARG A 102 -6.12 7.57 2.51
N THR A 103 -6.83 6.88 3.38
CA THR A 103 -8.14 7.30 3.89
C THR A 103 -8.23 7.14 5.41
N HIS A 104 -9.43 7.27 5.97
CA HIS A 104 -9.70 7.12 7.40
C HIS A 104 -10.09 5.67 7.74
N GLY A 105 -11.34 5.29 7.48
CA GLY A 105 -11.85 3.98 7.86
C GLY A 105 -11.38 2.86 6.94
N GLN A 106 -11.07 1.71 7.53
CA GLN A 106 -10.75 0.49 6.79
C GLN A 106 -11.96 -0.02 6.00
N ASP A 107 -13.17 0.17 6.52
CA ASP A 107 -14.43 -0.15 5.87
C ASP A 107 -14.61 0.55 4.52
N ARG A 108 -14.20 1.80 4.43
CA ARG A 108 -14.23 2.56 3.16
C ARG A 108 -13.25 1.98 2.13
N LEU A 109 -12.07 1.59 2.59
CA LEU A 109 -11.07 0.95 1.72
C LEU A 109 -11.56 -0.42 1.24
N GLN A 110 -12.21 -1.19 2.11
CA GLN A 110 -12.84 -2.45 1.75
C GLN A 110 -13.96 -2.25 0.74
N GLU A 111 -14.85 -1.26 0.95
CA GLU A 111 -15.92 -0.93 -0.01
C GLU A 111 -15.35 -0.56 -1.39
N MET A 112 -14.22 0.17 -1.44
CA MET A 112 -13.52 0.45 -2.70
C MET A 112 -13.08 -0.85 -3.37
N ALA A 113 -12.44 -1.75 -2.64
CA ALA A 113 -11.94 -3.01 -3.14
C ALA A 113 -13.07 -3.95 -3.64
N ASP A 114 -14.19 -3.97 -2.95
CA ASP A 114 -15.36 -4.81 -3.29
C ASP A 114 -16.04 -4.40 -4.62
N HIS A 115 -15.76 -3.18 -5.12
CA HIS A 115 -16.45 -2.62 -6.28
C HIS A 115 -15.53 -2.28 -7.46
N VAL A 116 -14.30 -2.78 -7.45
CA VAL A 116 -13.34 -2.62 -8.56
C VAL A 116 -12.77 -3.94 -9.03
N ASP A 117 -12.38 -3.98 -10.31
CA ASP A 117 -11.67 -5.10 -10.94
C ASP A 117 -10.17 -4.83 -11.09
N VAL A 118 -9.62 -3.87 -10.33
CA VAL A 118 -8.20 -3.52 -10.31
C VAL A 118 -7.65 -3.56 -8.88
N PRO A 119 -6.34 -3.80 -8.68
CA PRO A 119 -5.74 -3.82 -7.35
C PRO A 119 -5.99 -2.52 -6.57
N VAL A 120 -6.32 -2.67 -5.29
CA VAL A 120 -6.38 -1.57 -4.31
C VAL A 120 -5.26 -1.77 -3.30
N VAL A 121 -4.49 -0.71 -3.06
CA VAL A 121 -3.36 -0.68 -2.12
C VAL A 121 -3.65 0.32 -1.01
N ASN A 122 -3.59 -0.15 0.22
CA ASN A 122 -3.71 0.67 1.42
C ASN A 122 -2.44 1.50 1.64
N ALA A 123 -2.52 2.80 1.35
CA ALA A 123 -1.42 3.72 1.66
C ALA A 123 -1.42 4.22 3.12
N LEU A 124 -2.47 4.03 3.84
CA LEU A 124 -2.72 4.15 5.28
C LEU A 124 -4.23 4.27 5.53
N THR A 125 -4.72 3.54 6.52
CA THR A 125 -6.00 3.79 7.22
C THR A 125 -5.76 4.06 8.69
N ASP A 126 -6.84 4.29 9.46
CA ASP A 126 -6.75 4.41 10.93
C ASP A 126 -6.43 3.07 11.60
N GLU A 127 -6.58 1.95 10.87
CA GLU A 127 -6.40 0.60 11.39
C GLU A 127 -5.08 -0.06 10.95
N TYR A 128 -4.60 0.19 9.70
CA TYR A 128 -3.41 -0.47 9.14
C TYR A 128 -2.56 0.47 8.28
N HIS A 129 -1.26 0.14 8.18
CA HIS A 129 -0.31 0.81 7.29
C HIS A 129 0.69 -0.18 6.66
N PRO A 130 0.23 -1.14 5.82
CA PRO A 130 1.07 -2.24 5.33
C PRO A 130 2.31 -1.78 4.56
N CYS A 131 2.20 -0.73 3.76
CA CYS A 131 3.34 -0.19 3.01
C CYS A 131 4.48 0.32 3.92
N GLN A 132 4.16 0.86 5.10
CA GLN A 132 5.16 1.27 6.07
C GLN A 132 5.88 0.06 6.65
N LEU A 133 5.15 -1.01 6.99
CA LEU A 133 5.75 -2.20 7.56
C LEU A 133 6.66 -2.94 6.58
N LEU A 134 6.28 -3.00 5.30
CA LEU A 134 7.18 -3.54 4.26
C LEU A 134 8.49 -2.74 4.20
N ALA A 135 8.43 -1.41 4.31
CA ALA A 135 9.62 -0.56 4.35
C ALA A 135 10.45 -0.78 5.61
N ASP A 136 9.82 -0.91 6.78
CA ASP A 136 10.49 -1.17 8.05
C ASP A 136 11.17 -2.55 8.07
N LEU A 137 10.47 -3.60 7.58
CA LEU A 137 11.03 -4.95 7.44
C LEU A 137 12.22 -4.98 6.48
N LEU A 138 12.15 -4.27 5.35
CA LEU A 138 13.29 -4.13 4.44
C LEU A 138 14.48 -3.46 5.14
N THR A 139 14.22 -2.38 5.89
CA THR A 139 15.24 -1.66 6.65
C THR A 139 15.89 -2.57 7.70
N ILE A 140 15.09 -3.35 8.45
CA ILE A 140 15.61 -4.32 9.41
C ILE A 140 16.49 -5.35 8.71
N ARG A 141 16.05 -5.88 7.58
CA ARG A 141 16.81 -6.85 6.78
C ARG A 141 18.14 -6.30 6.29
N GLU A 142 18.16 -5.07 5.80
CA GLU A 142 19.38 -4.39 5.34
C GLU A 142 20.41 -4.20 6.47
N HIS A 143 19.96 -3.82 7.66
CA HIS A 143 20.85 -3.53 8.79
C HIS A 143 21.18 -4.74 9.67
N LYS A 144 20.35 -5.79 9.67
CA LYS A 144 20.49 -6.96 10.54
C LYS A 144 20.69 -8.27 9.80
N GLY A 145 20.63 -8.26 8.46
CA GLY A 145 20.80 -9.43 7.59
C GLY A 145 19.55 -10.31 7.47
N SER A 146 18.67 -10.34 8.47
CA SER A 146 17.45 -11.14 8.48
C SER A 146 16.41 -10.52 9.40
N THR A 147 15.14 -10.76 9.11
CA THR A 147 13.99 -10.47 9.99
C THR A 147 13.69 -11.67 10.90
N ALA A 148 13.78 -12.90 10.37
CA ALA A 148 13.41 -14.12 11.08
C ALA A 148 14.18 -14.29 12.42
N GLY A 149 13.43 -14.58 13.47
CA GLY A 149 13.96 -14.78 14.84
C GLY A 149 14.39 -13.48 15.54
N ARG A 150 14.18 -12.31 14.93
CA ARG A 150 14.43 -11.03 15.59
C ARG A 150 13.28 -10.68 16.53
N THR A 151 13.61 -9.99 17.60
CA THR A 151 12.62 -9.42 18.53
C THR A 151 12.48 -7.93 18.27
N ILE A 152 11.25 -7.47 18.14
CA ILE A 152 10.89 -6.05 18.09
C ILE A 152 10.09 -5.69 19.32
N ALA A 153 10.34 -4.51 19.89
CA ALA A 153 9.54 -3.96 20.97
C ALA A 153 8.85 -2.68 20.49
N TYR A 154 7.52 -2.66 20.54
CA TYR A 154 6.74 -1.45 20.29
C TYR A 154 6.42 -0.77 21.60
N VAL A 155 6.82 0.49 21.75
CA VAL A 155 6.58 1.31 22.95
C VAL A 155 5.81 2.56 22.53
N GLY A 156 4.56 2.65 22.92
CA GLY A 156 3.69 3.77 22.57
C GLY A 156 2.21 3.41 22.66
N ASP A 157 1.39 4.10 21.87
CA ASP A 157 -0.04 3.83 21.77
C ASP A 157 -0.29 2.50 21.04
N GLY A 158 -0.68 1.47 21.78
CA GLY A 158 -0.98 0.14 21.25
C GLY A 158 -2.30 0.03 20.48
N ALA A 159 -3.10 1.09 20.42
CA ALA A 159 -4.39 1.12 19.74
C ALA A 159 -4.37 1.86 18.39
N ASN A 160 -3.19 2.12 17.84
CA ASN A 160 -3.06 2.78 16.55
C ASN A 160 -2.69 1.80 15.40
N ASN A 161 -2.81 2.28 14.18
CA ASN A 161 -2.54 1.51 12.96
C ASN A 161 -1.14 0.89 12.90
N MET A 162 -0.12 1.58 13.42
CA MET A 162 1.25 1.06 13.42
C MET A 162 1.37 -0.15 14.34
N ALA A 163 0.77 -0.11 15.54
CA ALA A 163 0.77 -1.24 16.46
C ALA A 163 0.09 -2.46 15.84
N HIS A 164 -1.07 -2.29 15.21
CA HIS A 164 -1.80 -3.36 14.52
C HIS A 164 -0.97 -3.95 13.38
N SER A 165 -0.44 -3.10 12.52
CA SER A 165 0.39 -3.55 11.39
C SER A 165 1.68 -4.24 11.84
N TYR A 166 2.35 -3.78 12.91
CA TYR A 166 3.51 -4.48 13.47
C TYR A 166 3.18 -5.90 13.92
N LEU A 167 2.03 -6.10 14.58
CA LEU A 167 1.62 -7.44 15.02
C LEU A 167 1.48 -8.41 13.84
N LEU A 168 0.83 -7.99 12.76
CA LEU A 168 0.58 -8.82 11.58
C LEU A 168 1.87 -9.03 10.77
N ALA A 169 2.53 -7.95 10.38
CA ALA A 169 3.69 -7.99 9.50
C ALA A 169 4.89 -8.72 10.13
N CYS A 170 5.13 -8.51 11.44
CA CYS A 170 6.22 -9.18 12.14
C CYS A 170 5.95 -10.68 12.35
N ALA A 171 4.68 -11.06 12.60
CA ALA A 171 4.32 -12.47 12.69
C ALA A 171 4.59 -13.20 11.36
N LEU A 172 4.21 -12.61 10.22
CA LEU A 172 4.50 -13.15 8.89
C LEU A 172 6.01 -13.24 8.62
N ALA A 173 6.78 -12.26 9.08
CA ALA A 173 8.24 -12.23 8.93
C ALA A 173 8.98 -13.17 9.88
N GLY A 174 8.30 -13.95 10.73
CA GLY A 174 8.89 -14.85 11.73
C GLY A 174 9.66 -14.11 12.83
N MET A 175 9.22 -12.90 13.20
CA MET A 175 9.76 -12.09 14.29
C MET A 175 8.98 -12.33 15.60
N HIS A 176 9.56 -11.89 16.72
CA HIS A 176 8.98 -11.98 18.06
C HIS A 176 8.72 -10.59 18.63
#